data_411c0bde525bf0c4e67a71156ed742ea
#
_entry.id   411c0bde525bf0c4e67a71156ed742ea
#
_cell.length_a   1.000
_cell.length_b   1.000
_cell.length_c   1.000
_cell.angle_alpha   90.00
_cell.angle_beta   90.00
_cell.angle_gamma   90.00
#
_symmetry.space_group_name_H-M   'P 1'
#
loop_
_entity.id
_entity.type
_entity.pdbx_description
1 polymer ?
#
loop_
_entity_poly.entity_id
_entity_poly.type
_entity_poly.pdbx_seq_one_letter_code
_entity_poly.pdbx_strand_id
1 'polypeptide(L)'
;AFEEKKFMDKKPNIILIMTDQLRGDCLGYAGHPDVKTPYLDTLASTGVMFDRAYSACPSCIAARAALHTGMEQSHHGRVGYEDGVPWNYEHTLAGELSKAGYYTQCVGKMHVHPLRNYLGFHNVELHDGYLHSARYASVPYRESQFYADDYFYWLKDQLGASADVTDTGIDCNSWVARPWTHEEKYHPTNWVTDRSLDFLRRRDPRQPFFLMASYLRPHPPFDAPQHYFDLYSGKDLRPPFVGSWETDEYLKRDGRIFDSKTGPADPELMRQAQIGYYACITHLDHQIGRLIMGLIEHEIYEDTVILFTSDHGEELCDHHMFRKSRPYEGSCRIPLLFRAGSGTGITVKSGQRCHSVAELRDIMPTLLDIAGAEIPDSVDGKSLLPLAADTGQTVRGWLHGEHSYGDFSNHWIVTEHDKYIWYPETGQEQYFDLSEDPHELTDLSADPGCQARISQLRGYLIQSLKDRKEVFTDGKKLITGRPYPPTLETASMP
;
A
#
# COMPACT_ATOMS: atom_id res chain seq x y z
N ALA A 1 11.16 2.02 44.02
CA ALA A 1 9.91 1.23 43.93
C ALA A 1 8.76 2.01 43.26
N PHE A 2 8.64 3.33 43.44
CA PHE A 2 7.61 4.16 42.75
C PHE A 2 8.03 4.54 41.35
N GLU A 3 9.31 4.74 41.07
CA GLU A 3 9.84 5.00 39.74
C GLU A 3 9.93 3.73 38.87
N GLU A 4 10.28 2.59 39.44
CA GLU A 4 10.35 1.31 38.75
C GLU A 4 8.96 0.82 38.29
N LYS A 5 7.88 1.08 39.05
CA LYS A 5 6.51 0.75 38.64
C LYS A 5 5.98 1.62 37.50
N LYS A 6 6.54 2.83 37.30
CA LYS A 6 6.18 3.76 36.24
C LYS A 6 6.74 3.37 34.88
N PHE A 7 7.81 2.54 34.85
CA PHE A 7 8.42 2.05 33.62
C PHE A 7 7.74 0.78 33.06
N MET A 8 7.01 0.02 33.86
CA MET A 8 6.40 -1.24 33.43
C MET A 8 5.03 -1.12 32.75
N ASP A 9 4.39 0.07 32.76
CA ASP A 9 3.03 0.27 32.26
C ASP A 9 2.92 1.32 31.12
N LYS A 10 4.04 1.84 30.60
CA LYS A 10 4.00 2.86 29.54
C LYS A 10 3.80 2.18 28.18
N LYS A 11 2.59 2.33 27.61
CA LYS A 11 2.32 1.88 26.25
C LYS A 11 3.21 2.64 25.25
N PRO A 12 3.79 1.98 24.22
CA PRO A 12 4.58 2.65 23.21
C PRO A 12 3.71 3.57 22.32
N ASN A 13 4.30 4.62 21.78
CA ASN A 13 3.68 5.34 20.69
C ASN A 13 3.73 4.48 19.42
N ILE A 14 2.77 4.66 18.53
CA ILE A 14 2.68 3.91 17.27
C ILE A 14 2.60 4.88 16.11
N ILE A 15 3.46 4.70 15.12
CA ILE A 15 3.38 5.40 13.83
C ILE A 15 3.26 4.37 12.72
N LEU A 16 2.19 4.50 11.94
CA LEU A 16 2.03 3.83 10.66
C LEU A 16 2.32 4.82 9.53
N ILE A 17 3.44 4.64 8.85
CA ILE A 17 3.78 5.39 7.64
C ILE A 17 3.26 4.58 6.47
N MET A 18 2.25 5.10 5.80
CA MET A 18 1.62 4.45 4.65
C MET A 18 1.84 5.26 3.39
N THR A 19 2.17 4.60 2.31
CA THR A 19 2.31 5.19 0.98
C THR A 19 1.23 4.66 0.05
N ASP A 20 1.00 5.34 -1.05
CA ASP A 20 0.11 4.88 -2.10
C ASP A 20 0.94 4.48 -3.33
N GLN A 21 0.75 3.24 -3.77
CA GLN A 21 1.31 2.75 -5.03
C GLN A 21 2.84 2.60 -5.03
N LEU A 22 3.46 2.24 -3.90
CA LEU A 22 4.89 1.98 -3.81
C LEU A 22 5.19 0.48 -3.96
N ARG A 23 5.98 0.13 -4.97
CA ARG A 23 6.47 -1.24 -5.23
C ARG A 23 7.39 -1.73 -4.12
N GLY A 24 7.27 -3.01 -3.79
CA GLY A 24 8.12 -3.65 -2.77
C GLY A 24 9.61 -3.75 -3.14
N ASP A 25 9.95 -3.66 -4.43
CA ASP A 25 11.33 -3.73 -4.92
C ASP A 25 11.97 -2.36 -5.19
N CYS A 26 11.23 -1.25 -5.18
CA CYS A 26 11.73 0.09 -5.50
C CYS A 26 12.30 0.84 -4.28
N LEU A 27 13.17 0.18 -3.51
CA LEU A 27 13.81 0.73 -2.32
C LEU A 27 15.28 0.27 -2.23
N GLY A 28 16.15 1.09 -1.66
CA GLY A 28 17.58 0.77 -1.53
C GLY A 28 17.80 -0.53 -0.75
N TYR A 29 17.15 -0.67 0.41
CA TYR A 29 17.26 -1.88 1.22
C TYR A 29 16.69 -3.14 0.51
N ALA A 30 15.78 -2.97 -0.43
CA ALA A 30 15.27 -4.07 -1.25
C ALA A 30 16.23 -4.47 -2.39
N GLY A 31 17.32 -3.73 -2.57
CA GLY A 31 18.36 -4.01 -3.58
C GLY A 31 18.11 -3.33 -4.93
N HIS A 32 17.22 -2.32 -5.01
CA HIS A 32 17.01 -1.60 -6.26
C HIS A 32 18.30 -0.86 -6.68
N PRO A 33 18.80 -1.02 -7.92
CA PRO A 33 20.10 -0.46 -8.31
C PRO A 33 20.11 1.07 -8.37
N ASP A 34 19.00 1.69 -8.71
CA ASP A 34 18.92 3.11 -9.03
C ASP A 34 18.34 3.96 -7.91
N VAL A 35 17.20 3.53 -7.32
CA VAL A 35 16.44 4.29 -6.33
C VAL A 35 17.24 4.54 -5.05
N LYS A 36 17.16 5.76 -4.53
CA LYS A 36 17.87 6.20 -3.32
C LYS A 36 16.86 6.48 -2.20
N THR A 37 16.96 5.68 -1.12
CA THR A 37 16.08 5.77 0.05
C THR A 37 16.85 5.68 1.37
N PRO A 38 17.81 6.63 1.62
CA PRO A 38 18.75 6.52 2.75
C PRO A 38 18.06 6.47 4.13
N TYR A 39 16.92 7.13 4.31
CA TYR A 39 16.21 7.13 5.59
C TYR A 39 15.44 5.83 5.82
N LEU A 40 14.77 5.30 4.79
CA LEU A 40 14.12 3.97 4.86
C LEU A 40 15.16 2.85 4.98
N ASP A 41 16.31 2.97 4.32
CA ASP A 41 17.42 2.02 4.45
C ASP A 41 17.96 2.02 5.90
N THR A 42 18.05 3.19 6.55
CA THR A 42 18.41 3.31 7.96
C THR A 42 17.33 2.67 8.86
N LEU A 43 16.05 2.92 8.59
CA LEU A 43 14.95 2.31 9.32
C LEU A 43 14.98 0.77 9.19
N ALA A 44 15.25 0.26 7.99
CA ALA A 44 15.38 -1.17 7.72
C ALA A 44 16.55 -1.80 8.50
N SER A 45 17.69 -1.11 8.61
CA SER A 45 18.85 -1.59 9.35
C SER A 45 18.61 -1.74 10.86
N THR A 46 17.64 -1.01 11.40
CA THR A 46 17.26 -1.02 12.83
C THR A 46 15.93 -1.73 13.09
N GLY A 47 15.30 -2.28 12.07
CA GLY A 47 14.03 -3.01 12.14
C GLY A 47 14.09 -4.37 11.45
N VAL A 48 12.93 -4.96 11.20
CA VAL A 48 12.75 -6.18 10.40
C VAL A 48 12.12 -5.82 9.05
N MET A 49 12.66 -6.40 7.99
CA MET A 49 12.17 -6.27 6.61
C MET A 49 11.38 -7.52 6.23
N PHE A 50 10.15 -7.36 5.75
CA PHE A 50 9.33 -8.48 5.25
C PHE A 50 9.41 -8.52 3.72
N ASP A 51 10.13 -9.48 3.17
CA ASP A 51 10.39 -9.57 1.73
C ASP A 51 9.18 -10.09 0.93
N ARG A 52 8.27 -10.79 1.60
CA ARG A 52 7.07 -11.41 1.03
C ARG A 52 5.80 -10.80 1.62
N ALA A 53 5.72 -9.46 1.59
CA ALA A 53 4.53 -8.73 2.00
C ALA A 53 3.68 -8.36 0.78
N TYR A 54 2.36 -8.54 0.88
CA TYR A 54 1.44 -8.40 -0.25
C TYR A 54 0.21 -7.54 0.08
N SER A 55 -0.34 -6.94 -0.96
CA SER A 55 -1.69 -6.43 -1.02
C SER A 55 -2.56 -7.48 -1.69
N ALA A 56 -3.38 -8.19 -0.92
CA ALA A 56 -4.18 -9.31 -1.43
C ALA A 56 -5.26 -8.88 -2.44
N CYS A 57 -5.66 -7.60 -2.42
CA CYS A 57 -6.47 -6.98 -3.46
C CYS A 57 -5.82 -5.64 -3.84
N PRO A 58 -4.91 -5.61 -4.85
CA PRO A 58 -4.05 -4.47 -5.12
C PRO A 58 -4.80 -3.31 -5.78
N SER A 59 -5.64 -2.63 -5.00
CA SER A 59 -6.25 -1.34 -5.31
C SER A 59 -6.56 -0.58 -4.02
N CYS A 60 -6.47 0.74 -4.07
CA CYS A 60 -6.47 1.61 -2.88
C CYS A 60 -7.62 1.31 -1.90
N ILE A 61 -8.87 1.19 -2.38
CA ILE A 61 -10.05 1.00 -1.52
C ILE A 61 -10.02 -0.36 -0.83
N ALA A 62 -9.81 -1.44 -1.58
CA ALA A 62 -9.80 -2.80 -1.04
C ALA A 62 -8.60 -3.03 -0.11
N ALA A 63 -7.41 -2.58 -0.51
CA ALA A 63 -6.20 -2.66 0.30
C ALA A 63 -6.33 -1.92 1.64
N ARG A 64 -6.91 -0.69 1.60
CA ARG A 64 -7.14 0.09 2.82
C ARG A 64 -8.25 -0.53 3.68
N ALA A 65 -9.26 -1.19 3.09
CA ALA A 65 -10.23 -1.95 3.86
C ALA A 65 -9.56 -3.09 4.64
N ALA A 66 -8.71 -3.89 4.00
CA ALA A 66 -7.93 -4.94 4.67
C ALA A 66 -7.09 -4.38 5.83
N LEU A 67 -6.40 -3.25 5.62
CA LEU A 67 -5.59 -2.59 6.65
C LEU A 67 -6.42 -2.08 7.84
N HIS A 68 -7.54 -1.40 7.57
CA HIS A 68 -8.34 -0.77 8.62
C HIS A 68 -9.23 -1.75 9.39
N THR A 69 -9.56 -2.91 8.81
CA THR A 69 -10.45 -3.90 9.43
C THR A 69 -9.76 -5.18 9.88
N GLY A 70 -8.56 -5.47 9.36
CA GLY A 70 -7.88 -6.75 9.58
C GLY A 70 -8.56 -7.94 8.93
N MET A 71 -9.57 -7.72 8.07
CA MET A 71 -10.35 -8.75 7.39
C MET A 71 -9.74 -9.13 6.03
N GLU A 72 -9.99 -10.35 5.57
CA GLU A 72 -9.74 -10.73 4.19
C GLU A 72 -10.75 -10.10 3.22
N GLN A 73 -10.42 -10.06 1.93
CA GLN A 73 -11.21 -9.37 0.92
C GLN A 73 -12.64 -9.89 0.77
N SER A 74 -12.86 -11.18 0.88
CA SER A 74 -14.20 -11.78 0.86
C SER A 74 -15.04 -11.42 2.10
N HIS A 75 -14.38 -11.16 3.23
CA HIS A 75 -15.03 -10.85 4.50
C HIS A 75 -15.35 -9.34 4.60
N HIS A 76 -14.40 -8.45 4.26
CA HIS A 76 -14.70 -7.01 4.19
C HIS A 76 -15.49 -6.61 2.94
N GLY A 77 -15.67 -7.52 1.98
CA GLY A 77 -16.55 -7.38 0.82
C GLY A 77 -16.01 -6.56 -0.34
N ARG A 78 -14.76 -6.10 -0.32
CA ARG A 78 -14.16 -5.30 -1.41
C ARG A 78 -13.12 -6.13 -2.15
N VAL A 79 -13.49 -6.60 -3.33
CA VAL A 79 -12.66 -7.48 -4.17
C VAL A 79 -12.21 -6.82 -5.47
N GLY A 80 -12.39 -5.50 -5.56
CA GLY A 80 -12.01 -4.67 -6.70
C GLY A 80 -12.09 -3.19 -6.34
N TYR A 81 -12.05 -2.32 -7.35
CA TYR A 81 -12.20 -0.89 -7.19
C TYR A 81 -13.64 -0.45 -7.41
N GLU A 82 -14.30 0.02 -6.38
CA GLU A 82 -15.61 0.67 -6.45
C GLU A 82 -15.67 1.78 -5.42
N ASP A 83 -15.78 3.03 -5.89
CA ASP A 83 -15.92 4.19 -5.02
C ASP A 83 -17.41 4.44 -4.69
N GLY A 84 -17.65 5.23 -3.63
CA GLY A 84 -19.02 5.58 -3.23
C GLY A 84 -19.74 4.52 -2.39
N VAL A 85 -19.12 3.38 -2.11
CA VAL A 85 -19.69 2.35 -1.24
C VAL A 85 -19.39 2.69 0.23
N PRO A 86 -20.42 2.78 1.12
CA PRO A 86 -20.23 3.18 2.51
C PRO A 86 -19.27 2.26 3.30
N TRP A 87 -18.52 2.85 4.23
CA TRP A 87 -17.62 2.16 5.14
C TRP A 87 -18.26 2.04 6.52
N ASN A 88 -19.08 1.02 6.73
CA ASN A 88 -19.86 0.80 7.95
C ASN A 88 -19.31 -0.37 8.78
N TYR A 89 -17.99 -0.51 8.86
CA TYR A 89 -17.35 -1.57 9.64
C TYR A 89 -17.45 -1.30 11.13
N GLU A 90 -17.84 -2.31 11.92
CA GLU A 90 -18.01 -2.22 13.37
C GLU A 90 -16.67 -2.04 14.08
N HIS A 91 -15.67 -2.81 13.65
CA HIS A 91 -14.30 -2.77 14.22
C HIS A 91 -13.33 -2.20 13.21
N THR A 92 -12.62 -1.15 13.62
CA THR A 92 -11.59 -0.50 12.81
C THR A 92 -10.32 -0.30 13.61
N LEU A 93 -9.18 -0.32 12.95
CA LEU A 93 -7.87 -0.16 13.57
C LEU A 93 -7.82 1.06 14.52
N ALA A 94 -8.21 2.23 14.05
CA ALA A 94 -8.18 3.43 14.86
C ALA A 94 -9.23 3.40 15.98
N GLY A 95 -10.41 2.82 15.72
CA GLY A 95 -11.46 2.66 16.71
C GLY A 95 -11.03 1.77 17.88
N GLU A 96 -10.43 0.63 17.58
CA GLU A 96 -9.95 -0.29 18.62
C GLU A 96 -8.75 0.29 19.40
N LEU A 97 -7.81 0.97 18.72
CA LEU A 97 -6.73 1.69 19.40
C LEU A 97 -7.23 2.83 20.27
N SER A 98 -8.28 3.55 19.84
CA SER A 98 -8.96 4.56 20.67
C SER A 98 -9.54 3.97 21.95
N LYS A 99 -10.24 2.83 21.84
CA LYS A 99 -10.77 2.08 22.99
C LYS A 99 -9.63 1.61 23.93
N ALA A 100 -8.46 1.31 23.37
CA ALA A 100 -7.27 0.94 24.12
C ALA A 100 -6.55 2.14 24.77
N GLY A 101 -7.07 3.36 24.65
CA GLY A 101 -6.56 4.57 25.31
C GLY A 101 -5.53 5.38 24.51
N TYR A 102 -5.34 5.08 23.24
CA TYR A 102 -4.51 5.88 22.35
C TYR A 102 -5.25 7.13 21.87
N TYR A 103 -4.55 8.25 21.76
CA TYR A 103 -5.01 9.32 20.89
C TYR A 103 -4.69 8.96 19.45
N THR A 104 -5.69 8.97 18.58
CA THR A 104 -5.54 8.50 17.19
C THR A 104 -5.67 9.65 16.19
N GLN A 105 -4.62 9.86 15.40
CA GLN A 105 -4.49 10.91 14.40
C GLN A 105 -4.22 10.30 13.03
N CYS A 106 -4.94 10.73 12.00
CA CYS A 106 -4.57 10.50 10.61
C CYS A 106 -4.19 11.81 9.93
N VAL A 107 -3.15 11.77 9.11
CA VAL A 107 -2.75 12.87 8.22
C VAL A 107 -2.57 12.30 6.82
N GLY A 108 -3.29 12.81 5.84
CA GLY A 108 -3.17 12.44 4.44
C GLY A 108 -4.32 11.57 3.93
N LYS A 109 -4.01 10.55 3.13
CA LYS A 109 -5.01 9.80 2.37
C LYS A 109 -5.76 8.78 3.24
N MET A 110 -7.08 8.81 3.15
CA MET A 110 -8.00 7.82 3.75
C MET A 110 -8.67 6.95 2.67
N HIS A 111 -9.17 7.56 1.61
CA HIS A 111 -9.91 6.93 0.51
C HIS A 111 -11.17 6.18 0.95
N VAL A 112 -11.90 6.75 1.86
CA VAL A 112 -13.13 6.19 2.45
C VAL A 112 -14.39 6.87 1.89
N HIS A 113 -15.53 6.24 2.08
CA HIS A 113 -16.83 6.83 1.78
C HIS A 113 -17.78 6.65 2.98
N PRO A 114 -18.60 7.69 3.38
CA PRO A 114 -18.49 9.06 2.89
C PRO A 114 -17.16 9.71 3.26
N LEU A 115 -16.78 10.74 2.53
CA LEU A 115 -15.66 11.60 2.93
C LEU A 115 -15.84 12.06 4.37
N ARG A 116 -14.74 12.19 5.12
CA ARG A 116 -14.80 12.52 6.54
C ARG A 116 -15.40 11.42 7.43
N ASN A 117 -15.57 10.17 6.92
CA ASN A 117 -15.73 9.04 7.81
C ASN A 117 -14.41 8.82 8.54
N TYR A 118 -14.38 9.08 9.82
CA TYR A 118 -13.14 9.05 10.61
C TYR A 118 -12.66 7.65 10.97
N LEU A 119 -13.43 6.60 10.71
CA LEU A 119 -13.09 5.22 11.05
C LEU A 119 -12.55 5.03 12.48
N GLY A 120 -13.05 5.84 13.44
CA GLY A 120 -12.62 5.80 14.83
C GLY A 120 -11.38 6.63 15.17
N PHE A 121 -10.78 7.35 14.22
CA PHE A 121 -9.77 8.39 14.53
C PHE A 121 -10.38 9.53 15.32
N HIS A 122 -9.64 10.06 16.30
CA HIS A 122 -10.02 11.27 17.02
C HIS A 122 -9.93 12.51 16.12
N ASN A 123 -8.97 12.54 15.21
CA ASN A 123 -8.81 13.61 14.23
C ASN A 123 -8.23 13.10 12.92
N VAL A 124 -8.66 13.73 11.81
CA VAL A 124 -8.18 13.48 10.45
C VAL A 124 -7.90 14.80 9.77
N GLU A 125 -6.67 15.01 9.34
CA GLU A 125 -6.28 16.06 8.40
C GLU A 125 -6.17 15.41 7.01
N LEU A 126 -7.20 15.62 6.17
CA LEU A 126 -7.43 14.82 4.97
C LEU A 126 -6.73 15.39 3.73
N HIS A 127 -6.09 14.49 2.97
CA HIS A 127 -5.65 14.73 1.59
C HIS A 127 -5.82 13.46 0.75
N ASP A 128 -6.94 13.34 0.05
CA ASP A 128 -7.25 12.20 -0.84
C ASP A 128 -6.75 12.40 -2.28
N GLY A 129 -5.92 13.42 -2.52
CA GLY A 129 -5.37 13.72 -3.82
C GLY A 129 -6.43 14.27 -4.79
N TYR A 130 -6.39 13.82 -6.05
CA TYR A 130 -7.31 14.28 -7.09
C TYR A 130 -8.70 13.64 -7.05
N LEU A 131 -8.97 12.77 -6.10
CA LEU A 131 -10.25 12.06 -6.02
C LEU A 131 -11.45 12.99 -5.87
N HIS A 132 -11.25 14.19 -5.30
CA HIS A 132 -12.30 15.19 -5.18
C HIS A 132 -12.90 15.55 -6.54
N SER A 133 -12.10 15.72 -7.59
CA SER A 133 -12.60 16.06 -8.93
C SER A 133 -13.40 14.93 -9.56
N ALA A 134 -13.02 13.68 -9.32
CA ALA A 134 -13.74 12.50 -9.80
C ALA A 134 -15.03 12.24 -9.02
N ARG A 135 -14.97 12.35 -7.68
CA ARG A 135 -16.11 12.07 -6.79
C ARG A 135 -17.22 13.12 -6.85
N TYR A 136 -16.85 14.35 -7.15
CA TYR A 136 -17.78 15.50 -7.12
C TYR A 136 -17.92 16.19 -8.47
N ALA A 137 -17.69 15.48 -9.57
CA ALA A 137 -17.84 16.04 -10.92
C ALA A 137 -19.24 16.63 -11.20
N SER A 138 -20.26 16.15 -10.49
CA SER A 138 -21.65 16.66 -10.56
C SER A 138 -21.97 17.78 -9.56
N VAL A 139 -21.07 18.08 -8.63
CA VAL A 139 -21.23 19.14 -7.61
C VAL A 139 -20.44 20.36 -8.07
N PRO A 140 -20.98 21.59 -7.89
CA PRO A 140 -20.23 22.80 -8.21
C PRO A 140 -18.85 22.78 -7.54
N TYR A 141 -17.81 23.07 -8.31
CA TYR A 141 -16.40 23.01 -7.88
C TYR A 141 -16.14 23.74 -6.53
N ARG A 142 -16.82 24.88 -6.34
CA ARG A 142 -16.73 25.65 -5.10
C ARG A 142 -17.26 24.88 -3.88
N GLU A 143 -18.27 24.05 -4.06
CA GLU A 143 -18.86 23.26 -2.95
C GLU A 143 -18.05 22.00 -2.70
N SER A 144 -17.57 21.33 -3.74
CA SER A 144 -16.77 20.12 -3.61
C SER A 144 -15.49 20.34 -2.81
N GLN A 145 -14.86 21.51 -2.96
CA GLN A 145 -13.66 21.86 -2.22
C GLN A 145 -13.86 21.90 -0.71
N PHE A 146 -15.02 22.33 -0.25
CA PHE A 146 -15.31 22.45 1.19
C PHE A 146 -15.41 21.10 1.90
N TYR A 147 -15.68 20.04 1.20
CA TYR A 147 -15.84 18.70 1.79
C TYR A 147 -14.67 17.78 1.55
N ALA A 148 -13.88 18.08 0.52
CA ALA A 148 -13.01 17.08 -0.06
C ALA A 148 -11.72 16.89 0.72
N ASP A 149 -11.08 18.00 1.20
CA ASP A 149 -9.66 17.87 1.44
C ASP A 149 -9.11 19.09 2.20
N ASP A 150 -8.39 18.87 3.31
CA ASP A 150 -7.82 19.95 4.11
C ASP A 150 -6.58 20.57 3.46
N TYR A 151 -5.82 19.77 2.70
CA TYR A 151 -4.66 20.25 1.96
C TYR A 151 -5.06 21.29 0.90
N PHE A 152 -6.16 21.09 0.18
CA PHE A 152 -6.62 22.04 -0.83
C PHE A 152 -6.93 23.42 -0.25
N TYR A 153 -7.58 23.45 0.89
CA TYR A 153 -7.82 24.69 1.61
C TYR A 153 -6.53 25.40 1.94
N TRP A 154 -5.63 24.65 2.57
CA TRP A 154 -4.34 25.18 2.95
C TRP A 154 -3.57 25.68 1.73
N LEU A 155 -3.54 24.94 0.62
CA LEU A 155 -2.85 25.35 -0.59
C LEU A 155 -3.38 26.67 -1.15
N LYS A 156 -4.71 26.83 -1.16
CA LYS A 156 -5.37 28.06 -1.63
C LYS A 156 -5.13 29.26 -0.70
N ASP A 157 -5.06 29.02 0.59
CA ASP A 157 -4.69 30.06 1.55
C ASP A 157 -3.25 30.53 1.36
N GLN A 158 -2.34 29.64 0.95
CA GLN A 158 -0.93 29.97 0.73
C GLN A 158 -0.67 30.62 -0.63
N LEU A 159 -1.30 30.16 -1.69
CA LEU A 159 -0.98 30.52 -3.08
C LEU A 159 -2.10 31.31 -3.79
N GLY A 160 -3.27 31.43 -3.16
CA GLY A 160 -4.43 32.10 -3.73
C GLY A 160 -5.48 31.12 -4.29
N ALA A 161 -6.69 31.63 -4.50
CA ALA A 161 -7.87 30.84 -4.81
C ALA A 161 -7.80 30.03 -6.13
N SER A 162 -6.90 30.40 -7.03
CA SER A 162 -6.70 29.71 -8.32
C SER A 162 -5.73 28.53 -8.24
N ALA A 163 -4.98 28.37 -7.13
CA ALA A 163 -4.01 27.29 -7.00
C ALA A 163 -4.70 25.91 -6.96
N ASP A 164 -4.12 24.94 -7.65
CA ASP A 164 -4.61 23.55 -7.70
C ASP A 164 -3.43 22.57 -7.78
N VAL A 165 -3.66 21.33 -7.37
CA VAL A 165 -2.70 20.23 -7.54
C VAL A 165 -2.53 19.84 -9.00
N THR A 166 -3.46 20.22 -9.87
CA THR A 166 -3.41 20.03 -11.31
C THR A 166 -2.61 21.12 -12.04
N ASP A 167 -2.02 22.08 -11.34
CA ASP A 167 -1.20 23.15 -11.94
C ASP A 167 0.02 22.64 -12.71
N THR A 168 0.47 21.41 -12.42
CA THR A 168 1.46 20.69 -13.22
C THR A 168 0.96 20.36 -14.63
N GLY A 169 -0.34 20.39 -14.88
CA GLY A 169 -0.97 19.96 -16.14
C GLY A 169 -1.02 18.43 -16.30
N ILE A 170 -0.87 17.66 -15.23
CA ILE A 170 -0.90 16.20 -15.24
C ILE A 170 -2.05 15.69 -14.36
N ASP A 171 -2.79 14.67 -14.85
CA ASP A 171 -3.88 14.03 -14.14
C ASP A 171 -3.40 12.95 -13.14
N CYS A 172 -4.25 12.63 -12.18
CA CYS A 172 -3.98 11.70 -11.06
C CYS A 172 -3.65 10.25 -11.45
N ASN A 173 -3.88 9.87 -12.69
CA ASN A 173 -3.57 8.53 -13.19
C ASN A 173 -2.54 8.55 -14.31
N SER A 174 -2.00 9.72 -14.62
CA SER A 174 -1.02 9.86 -15.69
C SER A 174 0.32 9.22 -15.31
N TRP A 175 0.85 8.37 -16.20
CA TRP A 175 2.22 7.89 -16.08
C TRP A 175 3.24 8.87 -16.67
N VAL A 176 2.80 9.98 -17.27
CA VAL A 176 3.68 11.07 -17.67
C VAL A 176 4.23 11.76 -16.44
N ALA A 177 5.54 12.00 -16.43
CA ALA A 177 6.22 12.66 -15.33
C ALA A 177 6.50 14.12 -15.64
N ARG A 178 6.32 14.99 -14.67
CA ARG A 178 6.57 16.41 -14.79
C ARG A 178 6.88 17.01 -13.41
N PRO A 179 7.95 17.79 -13.25
CA PRO A 179 8.27 18.37 -11.96
C PRO A 179 7.17 19.26 -11.40
N TRP A 180 7.09 19.30 -10.06
CA TRP A 180 6.22 20.20 -9.32
C TRP A 180 6.46 21.66 -9.69
N THR A 181 5.40 22.43 -9.88
CA THR A 181 5.46 23.79 -10.45
C THR A 181 5.55 24.89 -9.39
N HIS A 182 5.29 24.57 -8.13
CA HIS A 182 5.39 25.52 -7.01
C HIS A 182 6.63 25.23 -6.17
N GLU A 183 6.90 26.03 -5.14
CA GLU A 183 7.95 25.73 -4.17
C GLU A 183 7.67 24.38 -3.48
N GLU A 184 8.73 23.63 -3.19
CA GLU A 184 8.63 22.28 -2.59
C GLU A 184 7.80 22.25 -1.31
N LYS A 185 7.87 23.28 -0.46
CA LYS A 185 7.10 23.36 0.79
C LYS A 185 5.57 23.25 0.59
N TYR A 186 5.08 23.54 -0.63
CA TYR A 186 3.66 23.42 -0.98
C TYR A 186 3.29 22.06 -1.54
N HIS A 187 4.26 21.17 -1.76
CA HIS A 187 4.00 19.83 -2.27
C HIS A 187 3.20 19.00 -1.25
N PRO A 188 2.21 18.20 -1.67
CA PRO A 188 1.38 17.43 -0.73
C PRO A 188 2.18 16.46 0.15
N THR A 189 3.29 15.90 -0.34
CA THR A 189 4.18 15.06 0.47
C THR A 189 4.80 15.84 1.64
N ASN A 190 5.23 17.07 1.41
CA ASN A 190 5.72 17.97 2.47
C ASN A 190 4.61 18.31 3.46
N TRP A 191 3.40 18.58 2.97
CA TRP A 191 2.27 18.93 3.81
C TRP A 191 1.91 17.80 4.80
N VAL A 192 1.90 16.54 4.34
CA VAL A 192 1.64 15.40 5.24
C VAL A 192 2.69 15.34 6.36
N THR A 193 3.97 15.54 6.02
CA THR A 193 5.05 15.59 7.01
C THR A 193 4.88 16.76 7.97
N ASP A 194 4.62 17.96 7.46
CA ASP A 194 4.47 19.17 8.27
C ASP A 194 3.30 19.07 9.24
N ARG A 195 2.16 18.53 8.79
CA ARG A 195 1.00 18.29 9.67
C ARG A 195 1.27 17.20 10.72
N SER A 196 2.01 16.16 10.34
CA SER A 196 2.45 15.11 11.28
C SER A 196 3.39 15.69 12.36
N LEU A 197 4.35 16.52 11.98
CA LEU A 197 5.25 17.21 12.91
C LEU A 197 4.50 18.21 13.81
N ASP A 198 3.51 18.91 13.27
CA ASP A 198 2.66 19.81 14.05
C ASP A 198 1.83 19.05 15.09
N PHE A 199 1.32 17.87 14.75
CA PHE A 199 0.68 16.97 15.70
C PHE A 199 1.65 16.55 16.81
N LEU A 200 2.87 16.11 16.48
CA LEU A 200 3.88 15.71 17.46
C LEU A 200 4.20 16.86 18.44
N ARG A 201 4.28 18.08 17.95
CA ARG A 201 4.56 19.27 18.77
C ARG A 201 3.42 19.60 19.75
N ARG A 202 2.15 19.39 19.33
CA ARG A 202 0.94 19.81 20.09
C ARG A 202 0.28 18.69 20.90
N ARG A 203 0.72 17.44 20.75
CA ARG A 203 0.16 16.29 21.47
C ARG A 203 0.25 16.43 23.00
N ASP A 204 -0.61 15.73 23.73
CA ASP A 204 -0.40 15.50 25.16
C ASP A 204 0.73 14.47 25.36
N PRO A 205 1.88 14.84 25.97
CA PRO A 205 3.01 13.93 26.16
C PRO A 205 2.74 12.77 27.14
N ARG A 206 1.64 12.84 27.89
CA ARG A 206 1.23 11.82 28.88
C ARG A 206 0.38 10.71 28.27
N GLN A 207 -0.19 10.93 27.07
CA GLN A 207 -1.06 9.98 26.38
C GLN A 207 -0.30 9.31 25.24
N PRO A 208 -0.32 7.96 25.11
CA PRO A 208 0.21 7.29 23.94
C PRO A 208 -0.61 7.67 22.70
N PHE A 209 0.02 7.75 21.56
CA PHE A 209 -0.66 8.08 20.32
C PHE A 209 -0.46 7.02 19.24
N PHE A 210 -1.45 6.94 18.37
CA PHE A 210 -1.37 6.31 17.06
C PHE A 210 -1.44 7.38 15.98
N LEU A 211 -0.37 7.56 15.23
CA LEU A 211 -0.30 8.45 14.07
C LEU A 211 -0.23 7.63 12.79
N MET A 212 -1.21 7.77 11.92
CA MET A 212 -1.15 7.29 10.55
C MET A 212 -0.74 8.46 9.64
N ALA A 213 0.52 8.47 9.19
CA ALA A 213 1.02 9.39 8.19
C ALA A 213 0.85 8.74 6.80
N SER A 214 -0.19 9.11 6.08
CA SER A 214 -0.64 8.47 4.84
C SER A 214 -0.33 9.33 3.63
N TYR A 215 0.82 9.06 3.00
CA TYR A 215 1.30 9.79 1.83
C TYR A 215 0.61 9.33 0.55
N LEU A 216 0.29 10.29 -0.32
CA LEU A 216 -0.28 9.98 -1.64
C LEU A 216 0.79 9.50 -2.63
N ARG A 217 2.03 10.01 -2.52
CA ARG A 217 3.12 9.60 -3.42
C ARG A 217 3.71 8.25 -2.98
N PRO A 218 4.24 7.47 -3.96
CA PRO A 218 4.48 7.77 -5.37
C PRO A 218 3.29 7.52 -6.34
N HIS A 219 2.04 7.43 -5.88
CA HIS A 219 0.88 7.41 -6.80
C HIS A 219 0.95 8.60 -7.77
N PRO A 220 0.62 8.42 -9.07
CA PRO A 220 0.60 9.53 -10.01
C PRO A 220 -0.25 10.73 -9.53
N PRO A 221 0.07 11.94 -9.98
CA PRO A 221 1.10 12.29 -10.96
C PRO A 221 2.52 12.14 -10.41
N PHE A 222 3.47 11.81 -11.28
CA PHE A 222 4.88 11.74 -10.93
C PHE A 222 5.48 13.15 -10.98
N ASP A 223 5.29 13.90 -9.90
CA ASP A 223 5.48 15.35 -9.84
C ASP A 223 6.39 15.82 -8.70
N ALA A 224 7.37 15.03 -8.32
CA ALA A 224 8.37 15.47 -7.34
C ALA A 224 9.02 16.82 -7.72
N PRO A 225 9.57 17.59 -6.78
CA PRO A 225 10.37 18.79 -7.09
C PRO A 225 11.52 18.50 -8.05
N GLN A 226 11.90 19.50 -8.88
CA GLN A 226 12.87 19.34 -9.98
C GLN A 226 14.19 18.68 -9.56
N HIS A 227 14.75 19.05 -8.42
CA HIS A 227 16.05 18.51 -7.99
C HIS A 227 16.04 17.00 -7.72
N TYR A 228 14.88 16.40 -7.42
CA TYR A 228 14.75 14.94 -7.34
C TYR A 228 14.73 14.29 -8.72
N PHE A 229 14.14 14.95 -9.73
CA PHE A 229 14.27 14.52 -11.14
C PHE A 229 15.72 14.53 -11.59
N ASP A 230 16.48 15.56 -11.22
CA ASP A 230 17.88 15.72 -11.59
C ASP A 230 18.77 14.59 -11.06
N LEU A 231 18.39 13.95 -9.96
CA LEU A 231 19.10 12.78 -9.44
C LEU A 231 19.09 11.58 -10.40
N TYR A 232 18.09 11.47 -11.24
CA TYR A 232 17.87 10.33 -12.15
C TYR A 232 18.01 10.70 -13.62
N SER A 233 17.86 11.97 -13.97
CA SER A 233 18.08 12.47 -15.33
C SER A 233 19.53 12.21 -15.76
N GLY A 234 19.70 11.64 -16.94
CA GLY A 234 21.04 11.34 -17.46
C GLY A 234 21.67 10.04 -16.95
N LYS A 235 21.03 9.30 -16.03
CA LYS A 235 21.49 7.97 -15.61
C LYS A 235 20.98 6.91 -16.57
N ASP A 236 21.75 5.84 -16.71
CA ASP A 236 21.29 4.60 -17.33
C ASP A 236 20.48 3.83 -16.28
N LEU A 237 19.15 3.86 -16.39
CA LEU A 237 18.25 3.21 -15.46
C LEU A 237 18.00 1.77 -15.88
N ARG A 238 17.74 0.90 -14.90
CA ARG A 238 17.33 -0.48 -15.15
C ARG A 238 16.10 -0.49 -16.09
N PRO A 239 16.14 -1.21 -17.21
CA PRO A 239 14.97 -1.34 -18.08
C PRO A 239 13.84 -2.08 -17.36
N PRO A 240 12.57 -1.87 -17.78
CA PRO A 240 11.44 -2.67 -17.29
C PRO A 240 11.64 -4.16 -17.57
N PHE A 241 11.07 -4.99 -16.72
CA PHE A 241 11.02 -6.43 -16.92
C PHE A 241 9.89 -6.81 -17.86
N VAL A 242 10.17 -7.64 -18.87
CA VAL A 242 9.16 -8.10 -19.81
C VAL A 242 9.22 -9.62 -19.92
N GLY A 243 8.15 -10.29 -19.49
CA GLY A 243 8.04 -11.74 -19.54
C GLY A 243 7.97 -12.28 -20.97
N SER A 244 8.56 -13.44 -21.21
CA SER A 244 8.52 -14.13 -22.51
C SER A 244 7.10 -14.61 -22.91
N TRP A 245 6.18 -14.64 -21.96
CA TRP A 245 4.75 -14.97 -22.11
C TRP A 245 3.91 -13.78 -22.55
N GLU A 246 4.46 -12.58 -22.42
CA GLU A 246 3.76 -11.35 -22.79
C GLU A 246 3.62 -11.25 -24.30
N THR A 247 2.45 -10.90 -24.76
CA THR A 247 2.15 -10.79 -26.19
C THR A 247 2.13 -9.34 -26.62
N ASP A 248 2.47 -9.08 -27.91
CA ASP A 248 2.38 -7.73 -28.51
C ASP A 248 0.98 -7.10 -28.44
N GLU A 249 -0.02 -7.80 -27.90
CA GLU A 249 -1.38 -7.27 -27.79
C GLU A 249 -1.45 -6.03 -26.91
N TYR A 250 -0.65 -5.98 -25.86
CA TYR A 250 -0.57 -4.79 -25.01
C TYR A 250 0.09 -3.62 -25.73
N LEU A 251 1.08 -3.85 -26.55
CA LEU A 251 1.72 -2.83 -27.38
C LEU A 251 0.79 -2.28 -28.49
N LYS A 252 -0.19 -3.06 -28.91
CA LYS A 252 -1.21 -2.67 -29.90
C LYS A 252 -2.32 -1.83 -29.30
N ARG A 253 -2.53 -1.91 -28.00
CA ARG A 253 -3.44 -1.02 -27.28
C ARG A 253 -2.81 0.36 -27.23
N ASP A 254 -3.61 1.39 -27.51
CA ASP A 254 -3.13 2.75 -27.73
C ASP A 254 -2.39 3.33 -26.52
N GLY A 255 -1.07 3.17 -26.47
CA GLY A 255 -0.17 3.71 -25.45
C GLY A 255 0.01 5.24 -25.51
N ARG A 256 -0.81 5.95 -26.28
CA ARG A 256 -0.80 7.42 -26.35
C ARG A 256 -1.72 8.07 -25.33
N ILE A 257 -2.56 7.29 -24.66
CA ILE A 257 -3.42 7.79 -23.59
C ILE A 257 -2.58 7.79 -22.31
N PHE A 258 -2.27 8.97 -21.79
CA PHE A 258 -1.38 9.20 -20.66
C PHE A 258 -1.84 8.56 -19.34
N ASP A 259 -3.06 8.14 -19.24
CA ASP A 259 -3.65 7.43 -18.11
C ASP A 259 -3.92 5.95 -18.41
N SER A 260 -3.39 5.42 -19.52
CA SER A 260 -3.60 4.03 -19.92
C SER A 260 -2.99 3.07 -18.88
N LYS A 261 -3.57 1.87 -18.83
CA LYS A 261 -3.09 0.77 -17.99
C LYS A 261 -2.04 -0.09 -18.69
N THR A 262 -1.77 0.23 -19.94
CA THR A 262 -0.71 -0.32 -20.78
C THR A 262 0.18 0.82 -21.23
N GLY A 263 1.49 0.61 -21.13
CA GLY A 263 2.46 1.66 -21.40
C GLY A 263 2.73 1.90 -22.87
N PRO A 264 3.42 3.00 -23.17
CA PRO A 264 3.95 3.24 -24.50
C PRO A 264 5.05 2.22 -24.82
N ALA A 265 5.15 1.86 -26.10
CA ALA A 265 6.30 1.11 -26.59
C ALA A 265 7.58 1.99 -26.74
N ASP A 266 7.45 3.30 -26.56
CA ASP A 266 8.56 4.25 -26.67
C ASP A 266 9.47 4.19 -25.42
N PRO A 267 10.73 3.74 -25.58
CA PRO A 267 11.67 3.60 -24.45
C PRO A 267 11.95 4.91 -23.73
N GLU A 268 11.91 6.06 -24.41
CA GLU A 268 12.18 7.36 -23.79
C GLU A 268 11.01 7.79 -22.87
N LEU A 269 9.77 7.57 -23.31
CA LEU A 269 8.59 7.83 -22.47
C LEU A 269 8.55 6.92 -21.25
N MET A 270 8.89 5.64 -21.41
CA MET A 270 9.03 4.70 -20.28
C MET A 270 10.09 5.16 -19.29
N ARG A 271 11.26 5.57 -19.81
CA ARG A 271 12.35 6.10 -19.00
C ARG A 271 11.93 7.36 -18.22
N GLN A 272 11.20 8.27 -18.85
CA GLN A 272 10.68 9.47 -18.17
C GLN A 272 9.70 9.11 -17.05
N ALA A 273 8.82 8.13 -17.23
CA ALA A 273 7.95 7.62 -16.19
C ALA A 273 8.74 7.05 -15.01
N GLN A 274 9.79 6.25 -15.27
CA GLN A 274 10.67 5.72 -14.24
C GLN A 274 11.39 6.83 -13.47
N ILE A 275 11.95 7.82 -14.17
CA ILE A 275 12.60 8.99 -13.53
C ILE A 275 11.64 9.69 -12.58
N GLY A 276 10.41 9.96 -13.01
CA GLY A 276 9.41 10.63 -12.19
C GLY A 276 8.98 9.81 -10.97
N TYR A 277 8.78 8.50 -11.15
CA TYR A 277 8.43 7.59 -10.06
C TYR A 277 9.54 7.50 -9.01
N TYR A 278 10.80 7.32 -9.45
CA TYR A 278 11.96 7.25 -8.56
C TYR A 278 12.22 8.60 -7.86
N ALA A 279 11.98 9.71 -8.54
CA ALA A 279 12.04 11.05 -7.95
C ALA A 279 11.01 11.21 -6.83
N CYS A 280 9.77 10.75 -7.04
CA CYS A 280 8.74 10.76 -6.01
C CYS A 280 9.10 9.90 -4.80
N ILE A 281 9.72 8.74 -5.00
CA ILE A 281 10.17 7.86 -3.91
C ILE A 281 11.28 8.52 -3.09
N THR A 282 12.30 9.09 -3.73
CA THR A 282 13.39 9.76 -3.00
C THR A 282 12.91 11.01 -2.27
N HIS A 283 12.00 11.79 -2.87
CA HIS A 283 11.37 12.91 -2.18
C HIS A 283 10.59 12.45 -0.94
N LEU A 284 9.78 11.39 -1.08
CA LEU A 284 9.06 10.78 0.01
C LEU A 284 10.00 10.30 1.14
N ASP A 285 11.10 9.61 0.79
CA ASP A 285 12.09 9.13 1.74
C ASP A 285 12.69 10.29 2.56
N HIS A 286 13.01 11.40 1.92
CA HIS A 286 13.50 12.61 2.61
C HIS A 286 12.44 13.20 3.55
N GLN A 287 11.15 13.17 3.18
CA GLN A 287 10.09 13.65 4.06
C GLN A 287 9.85 12.69 5.24
N ILE A 288 9.98 11.38 5.05
CA ILE A 288 9.99 10.39 6.15
C ILE A 288 11.19 10.63 7.07
N GLY A 289 12.36 10.97 6.51
CA GLY A 289 13.53 11.37 7.28
C GLY A 289 13.26 12.55 8.21
N ARG A 290 12.54 13.59 7.72
CA ARG A 290 12.10 14.72 8.55
C ARG A 290 11.18 14.29 9.70
N LEU A 291 10.24 13.37 9.43
CA LEU A 291 9.35 12.83 10.48
C LEU A 291 10.15 12.08 11.55
N ILE A 292 11.12 11.24 11.14
CA ILE A 292 12.01 10.52 12.06
C ILE A 292 12.83 11.51 12.90
N MET A 293 13.39 12.56 12.29
CA MET A 293 14.11 13.60 13.02
C MET A 293 13.22 14.31 14.04
N GLY A 294 11.95 14.58 13.70
CA GLY A 294 10.98 15.13 14.65
C GLY A 294 10.74 14.23 15.88
N LEU A 295 10.73 12.90 15.71
CA LEU A 295 10.63 11.97 16.83
C LEU A 295 11.88 12.02 17.73
N ILE A 296 13.07 12.17 17.14
CA ILE A 296 14.33 12.31 17.85
C ILE A 296 14.37 13.64 18.63
N GLU A 297 13.98 14.75 17.99
CA GLU A 297 13.94 16.06 18.62
C GLU A 297 12.96 16.14 19.79
N HIS A 298 11.86 15.37 19.73
CA HIS A 298 10.89 15.24 20.82
C HIS A 298 11.27 14.16 21.85
N GLU A 299 12.43 13.53 21.72
CA GLU A 299 12.95 12.48 22.62
C GLU A 299 12.00 11.27 22.78
N ILE A 300 11.25 10.92 21.72
CA ILE A 300 10.29 9.81 21.72
C ILE A 300 10.59 8.72 20.68
N TYR A 301 11.67 8.85 19.93
CA TYR A 301 12.02 7.87 18.89
C TYR A 301 12.20 6.46 19.44
N GLU A 302 12.82 6.34 20.63
CA GLU A 302 13.03 5.05 21.30
C GLU A 302 11.77 4.53 22.02
N ASP A 303 10.79 5.37 22.28
CA ASP A 303 9.48 5.01 22.84
C ASP A 303 8.42 4.73 21.77
N THR A 304 8.82 4.65 20.49
CA THR A 304 7.90 4.58 19.34
C THR A 304 8.13 3.32 18.53
N VAL A 305 7.02 2.67 18.17
CA VAL A 305 6.96 1.65 17.11
C VAL A 305 6.68 2.35 15.79
N ILE A 306 7.47 2.03 14.76
CA ILE A 306 7.29 2.53 13.40
C ILE A 306 7.04 1.34 12.48
N LEU A 307 5.92 1.37 11.78
CA LEU A 307 5.58 0.45 10.72
C LEU A 307 5.48 1.24 9.42
N PHE A 308 6.19 0.79 8.38
CA PHE A 308 6.17 1.41 7.04
C PHE A 308 5.65 0.41 6.02
N THR A 309 4.69 0.85 5.18
CA THR A 309 4.10 0.00 4.13
C THR A 309 3.48 0.84 3.00
N SER A 310 2.96 0.16 1.98
CA SER A 310 2.13 0.71 0.90
C SER A 310 0.81 -0.03 0.79
N ASP A 311 -0.23 0.61 0.22
CA ASP A 311 -1.51 -0.06 -0.03
C ASP A 311 -1.44 -1.05 -1.21
N HIS A 312 -0.65 -0.78 -2.23
CA HIS A 312 -0.32 -1.68 -3.34
C HIS A 312 0.94 -1.16 -4.06
N GLY A 313 1.41 -1.90 -5.05
CA GLY A 313 2.53 -1.51 -5.90
C GLY A 313 2.12 -0.78 -7.17
N GLU A 314 3.04 -0.76 -8.14
CA GLU A 314 2.96 -0.15 -9.47
C GLU A 314 3.70 -1.05 -10.47
N GLU A 315 3.11 -1.34 -11.61
CA GLU A 315 3.80 -2.12 -12.67
C GLU A 315 4.95 -1.34 -13.31
N LEU A 316 4.84 -0.03 -13.45
CA LEU A 316 5.88 0.87 -13.92
C LEU A 316 6.58 0.38 -15.20
N CYS A 317 5.81 0.05 -16.22
CA CYS A 317 6.23 -0.53 -17.49
C CYS A 317 6.64 -2.02 -17.46
N ASP A 318 6.72 -2.68 -16.32
CA ASP A 318 6.95 -4.11 -16.28
C ASP A 318 5.82 -4.83 -17.06
N HIS A 319 6.18 -5.79 -17.88
CA HIS A 319 5.25 -6.50 -18.76
C HIS A 319 4.38 -5.56 -19.63
N HIS A 320 4.93 -4.39 -20.02
CA HIS A 320 4.24 -3.30 -20.73
C HIS A 320 3.03 -2.73 -20.00
N MET A 321 2.95 -2.89 -18.68
CA MET A 321 1.82 -2.46 -17.86
C MET A 321 2.15 -1.26 -16.98
N PHE A 322 1.12 -0.53 -16.61
CA PHE A 322 1.15 0.53 -15.60
C PHE A 322 0.07 0.32 -14.56
N ARG A 323 0.26 0.96 -13.41
CA ARG A 323 -0.67 0.95 -12.28
C ARG A 323 -0.69 -0.40 -11.55
N LYS A 324 -1.86 -0.81 -11.13
CA LYS A 324 -2.18 -1.88 -10.19
C LYS A 324 -3.32 -2.75 -10.71
N SER A 325 -3.89 -3.56 -9.84
CA SER A 325 -5.00 -4.49 -10.12
C SER A 325 -4.58 -5.75 -10.85
N ARG A 326 -3.28 -5.97 -11.01
CA ARG A 326 -2.68 -7.15 -11.63
C ARG A 326 -2.14 -8.09 -10.57
N PRO A 327 -2.01 -9.39 -10.87
CA PRO A 327 -1.51 -10.39 -9.94
C PRO A 327 0.02 -10.43 -9.84
N TYR A 328 0.73 -9.60 -10.64
CA TYR A 328 2.19 -9.63 -10.73
C TYR A 328 2.86 -8.87 -9.58
N GLU A 329 4.13 -9.22 -9.32
CA GLU A 329 4.91 -8.70 -8.18
C GLU A 329 4.98 -7.17 -8.18
N GLY A 330 5.08 -6.50 -9.33
CA GLY A 330 5.06 -5.04 -9.44
C GLY A 330 3.83 -4.42 -8.80
N SER A 331 2.66 -5.01 -9.01
CA SER A 331 1.37 -4.53 -8.52
C SER A 331 1.04 -4.99 -7.10
N CYS A 332 1.29 -6.26 -6.76
CA CYS A 332 0.77 -6.84 -5.51
C CYS A 332 1.78 -6.92 -4.38
N ARG A 333 3.11 -6.98 -4.65
CA ARG A 333 4.13 -6.98 -3.61
C ARG A 333 4.42 -5.56 -3.11
N ILE A 334 4.32 -5.38 -1.80
CA ILE A 334 4.47 -4.09 -1.12
C ILE A 334 5.67 -4.11 -0.17
N PRO A 335 6.26 -2.94 0.14
CA PRO A 335 7.23 -2.85 1.22
C PRO A 335 6.53 -3.06 2.56
N LEU A 336 7.23 -3.71 3.50
CA LEU A 336 6.79 -3.77 4.89
C LEU A 336 8.02 -3.79 5.79
N LEU A 337 8.15 -2.75 6.62
CA LEU A 337 9.18 -2.60 7.64
C LEU A 337 8.55 -2.47 9.01
N PHE A 338 9.14 -3.11 9.98
CA PHE A 338 8.74 -3.01 11.38
C PHE A 338 9.95 -2.65 12.24
N ARG A 339 9.89 -1.51 12.93
CA ARG A 339 10.91 -1.09 13.91
C ARG A 339 10.25 -0.79 15.23
N ALA A 340 10.80 -1.32 16.32
CA ALA A 340 10.44 -0.95 17.67
C ALA A 340 11.65 -0.33 18.37
N GLY A 341 11.45 0.83 18.99
CA GLY A 341 12.49 1.49 19.77
C GLY A 341 12.82 0.73 21.06
N SER A 342 14.01 0.95 21.60
CA SER A 342 14.50 0.25 22.79
C SER A 342 13.65 0.50 24.05
N GLY A 343 12.94 1.64 24.12
CA GLY A 343 12.02 1.98 25.20
C GLY A 343 10.64 1.34 25.11
N THR A 344 10.32 0.64 24.01
CA THR A 344 9.00 0.03 23.81
C THR A 344 8.81 -1.31 24.53
N GLY A 345 9.89 -1.97 24.93
CA GLY A 345 9.86 -3.32 25.49
C GLY A 345 9.59 -4.45 24.48
N ILE A 346 9.49 -4.12 23.17
CA ILE A 346 9.22 -5.09 22.11
C ILE A 346 10.54 -5.63 21.55
N THR A 347 10.64 -6.96 21.46
CA THR A 347 11.81 -7.62 20.87
C THR A 347 11.73 -7.59 19.35
N VAL A 348 12.82 -7.14 18.71
CA VAL A 348 12.96 -7.07 17.25
C VAL A 348 14.32 -7.61 16.82
N LYS A 349 14.36 -8.42 15.79
CA LYS A 349 15.60 -8.90 15.14
C LYS A 349 16.09 -7.86 14.14
N SER A 350 16.64 -6.76 14.65
CA SER A 350 17.11 -5.62 13.84
C SER A 350 18.04 -6.03 12.69
N GLY A 351 17.81 -5.43 11.52
CA GLY A 351 18.59 -5.65 10.30
C GLY A 351 18.33 -6.99 9.61
N GLN A 352 17.37 -7.79 10.11
CA GLN A 352 17.07 -9.09 9.51
C GLN A 352 15.88 -9.02 8.54
N ARG A 353 15.85 -10.01 7.64
CA ARG A 353 14.77 -10.25 6.69
C ARG A 353 13.87 -11.39 7.17
N CYS A 354 12.58 -11.22 7.02
CA CYS A 354 11.58 -12.25 7.22
C CYS A 354 10.97 -12.63 5.86
N HIS A 355 11.03 -13.90 5.51
CA HIS A 355 10.53 -14.43 4.24
C HIS A 355 9.11 -15.00 4.36
N SER A 356 8.53 -15.02 5.56
CA SER A 356 7.14 -15.43 5.75
C SER A 356 6.19 -14.53 4.97
N VAL A 357 5.20 -15.15 4.31
CA VAL A 357 4.15 -14.40 3.61
C VAL A 357 3.34 -13.57 4.62
N ALA A 358 3.32 -12.27 4.41
CA ALA A 358 2.58 -11.28 5.20
C ALA A 358 1.66 -10.45 4.28
N GLU A 359 0.68 -9.78 4.84
CA GLU A 359 -0.23 -8.93 4.08
C GLU A 359 -0.81 -7.77 4.91
N LEU A 360 -1.53 -6.85 4.25
CA LEU A 360 -2.06 -5.64 4.89
C LEU A 360 -3.03 -5.92 6.04
N ARG A 361 -3.85 -6.97 5.99
CA ARG A 361 -4.76 -7.32 7.10
C ARG A 361 -4.03 -7.72 8.38
N ASP A 362 -2.73 -8.06 8.30
CA ASP A 362 -1.92 -8.41 9.47
C ASP A 362 -1.53 -7.17 10.31
N ILE A 363 -1.64 -5.97 9.73
CA ILE A 363 -1.25 -4.73 10.41
C ILE A 363 -2.16 -4.45 11.60
N MET A 364 -3.48 -4.56 11.43
CA MET A 364 -4.43 -4.31 12.53
C MET A 364 -4.16 -5.20 13.74
N PRO A 365 -4.14 -6.54 13.65
CA PRO A 365 -3.86 -7.38 14.82
C PRO A 365 -2.46 -7.16 15.39
N THR A 366 -1.47 -6.79 14.56
CA THR A 366 -0.12 -6.46 15.05
C THR A 366 -0.14 -5.20 15.93
N LEU A 367 -0.81 -4.14 15.49
CA LEU A 367 -0.87 -2.89 16.26
C LEU A 367 -1.75 -3.01 17.50
N LEU A 368 -2.81 -3.82 17.47
CA LEU A 368 -3.63 -4.13 18.64
C LEU A 368 -2.83 -4.96 19.68
N ASP A 369 -2.06 -5.92 19.24
CA ASP A 369 -1.18 -6.74 20.09
C ASP A 369 -0.12 -5.85 20.79
N ILE A 370 0.51 -4.93 20.05
CA ILE A 370 1.41 -3.91 20.61
C ILE A 370 0.71 -3.04 21.67
N ALA A 371 -0.53 -2.67 21.43
CA ALA A 371 -1.32 -1.85 22.33
C ALA A 371 -1.81 -2.63 23.56
N GLY A 372 -1.66 -3.96 23.61
CA GLY A 372 -2.27 -4.83 24.59
C GLY A 372 -3.80 -4.77 24.55
N ALA A 373 -4.36 -4.58 23.35
CA ALA A 373 -5.79 -4.53 23.12
C ALA A 373 -6.33 -5.89 22.68
N GLU A 374 -7.61 -6.11 22.91
CA GLU A 374 -8.31 -7.29 22.38
C GLU A 374 -8.40 -7.22 20.85
N ILE A 375 -8.11 -8.32 20.19
CA ILE A 375 -8.27 -8.46 18.75
C ILE A 375 -9.69 -8.97 18.48
N PRO A 376 -10.55 -8.22 17.74
CA PRO A 376 -11.91 -8.64 17.45
C PRO A 376 -11.96 -9.97 16.67
N ASP A 377 -13.00 -10.78 16.92
CA ASP A 377 -13.22 -12.06 16.24
C ASP A 377 -13.40 -11.93 14.71
N SER A 378 -13.77 -10.74 14.25
CA SER A 378 -13.87 -10.43 12.81
C SER A 378 -12.53 -10.29 12.09
N VAL A 379 -11.42 -10.23 12.81
CA VAL A 379 -10.08 -10.05 12.24
C VAL A 379 -9.52 -11.38 11.74
N ASP A 380 -9.24 -11.48 10.45
CA ASP A 380 -8.63 -12.67 9.82
C ASP A 380 -7.10 -12.61 9.81
N GLY A 381 -6.54 -11.40 9.96
CA GLY A 381 -5.11 -11.15 9.98
C GLY A 381 -4.39 -11.82 11.16
N LYS A 382 -3.08 -11.89 11.08
CA LYS A 382 -2.21 -12.46 12.11
C LYS A 382 -1.21 -11.41 12.61
N SER A 383 -0.98 -11.35 13.92
CA SER A 383 0.07 -10.48 14.46
C SER A 383 1.45 -10.87 13.91
N LEU A 384 2.20 -9.87 13.47
CA LEU A 384 3.57 -10.02 12.96
C LEU A 384 4.62 -9.92 14.07
N LEU A 385 4.24 -9.67 15.33
CA LEU A 385 5.18 -9.58 16.44
C LEU A 385 6.02 -10.85 16.62
N PRO A 386 5.48 -12.08 16.52
CA PRO A 386 6.30 -13.28 16.59
C PRO A 386 7.37 -13.33 15.49
N LEU A 387 7.06 -12.85 14.27
CA LEU A 387 8.02 -12.79 13.17
C LEU A 387 9.07 -11.70 13.37
N ALA A 388 8.71 -10.58 13.98
CA ALA A 388 9.66 -9.53 14.32
C ALA A 388 10.66 -9.99 15.40
N ALA A 389 10.23 -10.83 16.33
CA ALA A 389 11.06 -11.42 17.37
C ALA A 389 11.92 -12.61 16.89
N ASP A 390 11.42 -13.36 15.89
CA ASP A 390 12.10 -14.51 15.30
C ASP A 390 11.71 -14.63 13.81
N THR A 391 12.58 -14.15 12.93
CA THR A 391 12.36 -14.10 11.48
C THR A 391 12.37 -15.47 10.79
N GLY A 392 12.72 -16.54 11.49
CA GLY A 392 12.62 -17.91 11.00
C GLY A 392 11.24 -18.56 11.15
N GLN A 393 10.30 -17.87 11.82
CA GLN A 393 8.92 -18.35 11.96
C GLN A 393 8.07 -18.01 10.72
N THR A 394 6.91 -18.66 10.60
CA THR A 394 5.92 -18.38 9.57
C THR A 394 4.52 -18.23 10.16
N VAL A 395 3.75 -17.26 9.68
CA VAL A 395 2.34 -17.07 10.08
C VAL A 395 1.37 -17.74 9.13
N ARG A 396 1.77 -17.95 7.87
CA ARG A 396 0.98 -18.67 6.86
C ARG A 396 1.87 -19.29 5.77
N GLY A 397 1.47 -20.42 5.24
CA GLY A 397 2.19 -21.06 4.14
C GLY A 397 1.83 -20.54 2.75
N TRP A 398 0.68 -19.88 2.62
CA TRP A 398 0.22 -19.29 1.37
C TRP A 398 -0.80 -18.18 1.61
N LEU A 399 -0.99 -17.33 0.61
CA LEU A 399 -1.96 -16.24 0.59
C LEU A 399 -2.79 -16.31 -0.69
N HIS A 400 -4.11 -16.13 -0.55
CA HIS A 400 -5.01 -15.88 -1.67
C HIS A 400 -5.14 -14.38 -1.91
N GLY A 401 -4.89 -13.96 -3.15
CA GLY A 401 -5.19 -12.63 -3.61
C GLY A 401 -6.12 -12.64 -4.81
N GLU A 402 -6.80 -11.51 -5.03
CA GLU A 402 -7.78 -11.37 -6.09
C GLU A 402 -7.98 -9.92 -6.50
N HIS A 403 -8.49 -9.71 -7.71
CA HIS A 403 -9.03 -8.42 -8.11
C HIS A 403 -10.10 -8.58 -9.20
N SER A 404 -11.30 -8.05 -8.92
CA SER A 404 -12.35 -7.90 -9.93
C SER A 404 -12.02 -6.74 -10.85
N TYR A 405 -11.85 -6.99 -12.15
CA TYR A 405 -11.35 -6.02 -13.14
C TYR A 405 -11.82 -6.29 -14.57
N GLY A 406 -13.10 -6.62 -14.75
CA GLY A 406 -13.63 -7.00 -16.06
C GLY A 406 -12.85 -8.17 -16.67
N ASP A 407 -12.47 -8.07 -17.95
CA ASP A 407 -11.70 -9.12 -18.66
C ASP A 407 -10.34 -9.45 -18.04
N PHE A 408 -9.85 -8.60 -17.13
CA PHE A 408 -8.58 -8.78 -16.43
C PHE A 408 -8.76 -9.22 -14.98
N SER A 409 -9.97 -9.60 -14.59
CA SER A 409 -10.23 -10.18 -13.29
C SER A 409 -9.31 -11.36 -13.03
N ASN A 410 -8.80 -11.47 -11.81
CA ASN A 410 -7.79 -12.46 -11.49
C ASN A 410 -7.93 -12.96 -10.05
N HIS A 411 -7.52 -14.19 -9.85
CA HIS A 411 -7.25 -14.79 -8.54
C HIS A 411 -5.84 -15.38 -8.56
N TRP A 412 -5.16 -15.34 -7.44
CA TRP A 412 -3.82 -15.89 -7.35
C TRP A 412 -3.55 -16.47 -5.96
N ILE A 413 -2.67 -17.46 -5.92
CA ILE A 413 -2.08 -18.00 -4.72
C ILE A 413 -0.59 -17.71 -4.75
N VAL A 414 -0.05 -17.12 -3.69
CA VAL A 414 1.38 -16.92 -3.51
C VAL A 414 1.87 -17.63 -2.26
N THR A 415 3.05 -18.19 -2.35
CA THR A 415 3.82 -18.75 -1.22
C THR A 415 5.13 -17.97 -1.05
N GLU A 416 6.01 -18.45 -0.18
CA GLU A 416 7.37 -17.91 -0.08
C GLU A 416 8.18 -18.10 -1.38
N HIS A 417 7.85 -19.12 -2.18
CA HIS A 417 8.68 -19.57 -3.29
C HIS A 417 8.06 -19.41 -4.67
N ASP A 418 6.74 -19.41 -4.78
CA ASP A 418 6.06 -19.48 -6.07
C ASP A 418 4.69 -18.79 -6.08
N LYS A 419 4.19 -18.54 -7.28
CA LYS A 419 2.87 -17.94 -7.52
C LYS A 419 2.12 -18.69 -8.62
N TYR A 420 0.84 -18.95 -8.35
CA TYR A 420 -0.13 -19.47 -9.30
C TYR A 420 -1.22 -18.42 -9.51
N ILE A 421 -1.57 -18.16 -10.77
CA ILE A 421 -2.57 -17.18 -11.19
C ILE A 421 -3.64 -17.88 -12.01
N TRP A 422 -4.91 -17.51 -11.78
CA TRP A 422 -6.06 -17.95 -12.55
C TRP A 422 -6.92 -16.76 -12.97
N TYR A 423 -7.29 -16.73 -14.25
CA TYR A 423 -8.16 -15.72 -14.84
C TYR A 423 -9.58 -16.27 -14.98
N PRO A 424 -10.58 -15.82 -14.19
CA PRO A 424 -11.91 -16.42 -14.13
C PRO A 424 -12.73 -16.26 -15.41
N GLU A 425 -12.45 -15.26 -16.24
CA GLU A 425 -13.16 -15.06 -17.50
C GLU A 425 -12.75 -16.06 -18.56
N THR A 426 -11.46 -16.36 -18.68
CA THR A 426 -10.91 -17.19 -19.76
C THR A 426 -10.55 -18.62 -19.30
N GLY A 427 -10.30 -18.80 -18.01
CA GLY A 427 -9.73 -20.04 -17.46
C GLY A 427 -8.22 -20.17 -17.67
N GLN A 428 -7.57 -19.13 -18.21
CA GLN A 428 -6.12 -19.11 -18.34
C GLN A 428 -5.45 -19.25 -16.98
N GLU A 429 -4.35 -19.99 -16.95
CA GLU A 429 -3.51 -20.16 -15.77
C GLU A 429 -2.08 -19.72 -16.08
N GLN A 430 -1.38 -19.19 -15.08
CA GLN A 430 0.05 -18.94 -15.11
C GLN A 430 0.69 -19.47 -13.82
N TYR A 431 1.97 -19.86 -13.92
CA TYR A 431 2.74 -20.30 -12.77
C TYR A 431 4.18 -19.78 -12.85
N PHE A 432 4.65 -19.19 -11.75
CA PHE A 432 5.98 -18.60 -11.64
C PHE A 432 6.71 -19.15 -10.42
N ASP A 433 7.98 -19.51 -10.59
CA ASP A 433 8.91 -19.82 -9.51
C ASP A 433 9.59 -18.51 -9.07
N LEU A 434 9.10 -17.91 -8.00
CA LEU A 434 9.59 -16.60 -7.50
C LEU A 434 10.97 -16.71 -6.81
N SER A 435 11.47 -17.91 -6.55
CA SER A 435 12.82 -18.10 -5.99
C SER A 435 13.89 -17.95 -7.06
N GLU A 436 13.62 -18.44 -8.27
CA GLU A 436 14.54 -18.39 -9.42
C GLU A 436 14.22 -17.21 -10.36
N ASP A 437 12.94 -16.84 -10.45
CA ASP A 437 12.42 -15.78 -11.33
C ASP A 437 11.53 -14.80 -10.54
N PRO A 438 12.12 -13.93 -9.73
CA PRO A 438 11.37 -12.98 -8.90
C PRO A 438 10.66 -11.87 -9.69
N HIS A 439 10.85 -11.81 -11.00
CA HIS A 439 10.25 -10.84 -11.90
C HIS A 439 9.25 -11.44 -12.90
N GLU A 440 8.88 -12.72 -12.69
CA GLU A 440 7.82 -13.39 -13.44
C GLU A 440 8.05 -13.37 -14.98
N LEU A 441 9.31 -13.59 -15.41
CA LEU A 441 9.70 -13.52 -16.82
C LEU A 441 9.33 -14.79 -17.60
N THR A 442 9.21 -15.93 -16.91
CA THR A 442 8.97 -17.22 -17.54
C THR A 442 7.73 -17.90 -16.96
N ASP A 443 6.67 -18.00 -17.75
CA ASP A 443 5.47 -18.74 -17.35
C ASP A 443 5.72 -20.26 -17.52
N LEU A 444 5.72 -20.97 -16.40
CA LEU A 444 5.95 -22.41 -16.30
C LEU A 444 4.63 -23.22 -16.26
N SER A 445 3.48 -22.60 -16.56
CA SER A 445 2.17 -23.28 -16.49
C SER A 445 2.05 -24.48 -17.42
N ALA A 446 2.77 -24.48 -18.54
CA ALA A 446 2.82 -25.58 -19.49
C ALA A 446 3.94 -26.62 -19.23
N ASP A 447 4.81 -26.38 -18.24
CA ASP A 447 5.91 -27.29 -17.93
C ASP A 447 5.39 -28.58 -17.24
N PRO A 448 5.64 -29.77 -17.81
CA PRO A 448 5.23 -31.03 -17.20
C PRO A 448 5.81 -31.26 -15.80
N GLY A 449 7.01 -30.73 -15.52
CA GLY A 449 7.66 -30.82 -14.22
C GLY A 449 6.95 -30.03 -13.10
N CYS A 450 6.20 -29.01 -13.47
CA CYS A 450 5.49 -28.13 -12.54
C CYS A 450 4.04 -28.56 -12.26
N GLN A 451 3.46 -29.51 -13.01
CA GLN A 451 2.02 -29.83 -12.94
C GLN A 451 1.55 -30.30 -11.56
N ALA A 452 2.36 -31.04 -10.82
CA ALA A 452 2.01 -31.49 -9.47
C ALA A 452 1.90 -30.29 -8.51
N ARG A 453 2.83 -29.32 -8.61
CA ARG A 453 2.83 -28.11 -7.81
C ARG A 453 1.68 -27.18 -8.18
N ILE A 454 1.42 -26.97 -9.45
CA ILE A 454 0.27 -26.20 -9.97
C ILE A 454 -1.03 -26.79 -9.45
N SER A 455 -1.20 -28.12 -9.49
CA SER A 455 -2.41 -28.78 -8.94
C SER A 455 -2.59 -28.54 -7.44
N GLN A 456 -1.49 -28.50 -6.68
CA GLN A 456 -1.55 -28.18 -5.24
C GLN A 456 -2.01 -26.74 -5.01
N LEU A 457 -1.43 -25.75 -5.71
CA LEU A 457 -1.79 -24.34 -5.56
C LEU A 457 -3.21 -24.05 -6.05
N ARG A 458 -3.63 -24.70 -7.14
CA ARG A 458 -5.02 -24.68 -7.61
C ARG A 458 -5.97 -25.26 -6.55
N GLY A 459 -5.55 -26.27 -5.81
CA GLY A 459 -6.29 -26.82 -4.68
C GLY A 459 -6.49 -25.81 -3.56
N TYR A 460 -5.47 -24.99 -3.24
CA TYR A 460 -5.59 -23.90 -2.27
C TYR A 460 -6.58 -22.83 -2.75
N LEU A 461 -6.53 -22.47 -4.05
CA LEU A 461 -7.49 -21.52 -4.61
C LEU A 461 -8.93 -22.07 -4.55
N ILE A 462 -9.14 -23.32 -4.92
CA ILE A 462 -10.46 -23.99 -4.81
C ILE A 462 -10.96 -23.95 -3.36
N GLN A 463 -10.09 -24.18 -2.39
CA GLN A 463 -10.43 -24.10 -0.97
C GLN A 463 -10.86 -22.68 -0.56
N SER A 464 -10.13 -21.64 -1.02
CA SER A 464 -10.44 -20.24 -0.73
C SER A 464 -11.77 -19.78 -1.34
N LEU A 465 -12.12 -20.34 -2.50
CA LEU A 465 -13.32 -19.94 -3.26
C LEU A 465 -14.56 -20.80 -2.97
N LYS A 466 -14.44 -21.79 -2.09
CA LYS A 466 -15.48 -22.81 -1.88
C LYS A 466 -16.85 -22.24 -1.49
N ASP A 467 -16.84 -21.21 -0.64
CA ASP A 467 -18.07 -20.66 -0.05
C ASP A 467 -18.47 -19.31 -0.69
N ARG A 468 -17.82 -18.95 -1.82
CA ARG A 468 -18.09 -17.72 -2.54
C ARG A 468 -19.43 -17.78 -3.29
N LYS A 469 -20.24 -16.72 -3.16
CA LYS A 469 -21.56 -16.61 -3.81
C LYS A 469 -21.49 -16.62 -5.34
N GLU A 470 -20.38 -16.22 -5.93
CA GLU A 470 -20.13 -16.23 -7.37
C GLU A 470 -19.99 -17.65 -7.93
N VAL A 471 -19.79 -18.65 -7.08
CA VAL A 471 -19.67 -20.07 -7.47
C VAL A 471 -18.52 -20.31 -8.45
N PHE A 472 -17.35 -19.77 -8.14
CA PHE A 472 -16.11 -19.99 -8.93
C PHE A 472 -15.58 -21.44 -8.86
N THR A 473 -16.16 -22.27 -8.01
CA THR A 473 -15.78 -23.70 -7.90
C THR A 473 -16.97 -24.57 -7.53
N ASP A 474 -16.92 -25.84 -7.95
CA ASP A 474 -17.80 -26.90 -7.49
C ASP A 474 -17.18 -27.74 -6.33
N GLY A 475 -16.08 -27.26 -5.76
CA GLY A 475 -15.27 -27.94 -4.75
C GLY A 475 -14.24 -28.91 -5.29
N LYS A 476 -14.20 -29.13 -6.63
CA LYS A 476 -13.23 -30.01 -7.31
C LYS A 476 -12.44 -29.31 -8.41
N LYS A 477 -13.08 -28.37 -9.11
CA LYS A 477 -12.50 -27.60 -10.20
C LYS A 477 -12.93 -26.14 -10.16
N LEU A 478 -12.17 -25.30 -10.82
CA LEU A 478 -12.50 -23.88 -11.06
C LEU A 478 -13.53 -23.77 -12.19
N ILE A 479 -14.44 -22.80 -12.09
CA ILE A 479 -15.55 -22.56 -13.02
C ILE A 479 -15.43 -21.14 -13.56
N THR A 480 -15.28 -21.02 -14.87
CA THR A 480 -15.14 -19.74 -15.60
C THR A 480 -16.47 -19.07 -15.90
N GLY A 481 -16.41 -17.80 -16.32
CA GLY A 481 -17.56 -17.04 -16.84
C GLY A 481 -18.61 -16.72 -15.76
N ARG A 482 -18.18 -16.58 -14.51
CA ARG A 482 -19.07 -16.19 -13.40
C ARG A 482 -19.07 -14.68 -13.22
N PRO A 483 -20.23 -14.05 -12.90
CA PRO A 483 -20.27 -12.64 -12.54
C PRO A 483 -19.30 -12.33 -11.39
N TYR A 484 -18.50 -11.28 -11.54
CA TYR A 484 -17.52 -10.90 -10.54
C TYR A 484 -17.60 -9.41 -10.26
N PRO A 485 -18.50 -8.96 -9.38
CA PRO A 485 -18.62 -7.56 -9.01
C PRO A 485 -17.43 -7.12 -8.14
N PRO A 486 -17.05 -5.83 -8.18
CA PRO A 486 -15.94 -5.30 -7.37
C PRO A 486 -16.27 -5.22 -5.87
N THR A 487 -17.55 -5.27 -5.51
CA THR A 487 -18.04 -5.25 -4.13
C THR A 487 -19.02 -6.40 -3.92
N LEU A 488 -18.83 -7.12 -2.81
CA LEU A 488 -19.67 -8.26 -2.40
C LEU A 488 -20.64 -7.82 -1.30
N GLU A 489 -21.84 -8.37 -1.32
CA GLU A 489 -22.75 -8.28 -0.16
C GLU A 489 -22.24 -9.20 0.95
N THR A 490 -21.77 -8.64 2.04
CA THR A 490 -21.28 -9.36 3.21
C THR A 490 -22.00 -8.90 4.48
N ALA A 491 -21.92 -9.70 5.54
CA ALA A 491 -22.47 -9.32 6.85
C ALA A 491 -21.76 -8.11 7.47
N SER A 492 -20.52 -7.86 7.07
CA SER A 492 -19.71 -6.71 7.52
C SER A 492 -20.00 -5.41 6.75
N MET A 493 -20.81 -5.48 5.70
CA MET A 493 -21.30 -4.34 4.92
C MET A 493 -22.81 -4.40 4.78
N PRO A 494 -23.57 -4.11 5.86
CA PRO A 494 -25.05 -4.15 5.83
C PRO A 494 -25.67 -3.03 4.97
#